data_f030cd24b6b2463007c782d5436b26cf
#
_entry.id   f030cd24b6b2463007c782d5436b26cf
#
_cell.length_a   1.000
_cell.length_b   1.000
_cell.length_c   1.000
_cell.angle_alpha   90.00
_cell.angle_beta   90.00
_cell.angle_gamma   90.00
#
_symmetry.space_group_name_H-M   'P 1'
#
loop_
_entity.id
_entity.type
_entity.pdbx_description
1 polymer ?
#
loop_
_entity_poly.entity_id
_entity_poly.type
_entity_poly.pdbx_seq_one_letter_code
_entity_poly.pdbx_strand_id
1 'polypeptide(L)'
;MIRRITLALAAPVLAIAVAMAVSALMLALTDYSARDVFHVIFTDGLTRTNLVTTVNRAAPYYISGVAVAIGFKMNLFNIGVEGQYKLAALFGAAAAAAVELPAPLHILLTFLVAMLVGAAWASIPGLLKAYRGVSEVISSIMLNATALGVGAFFLQRWLRAPATESPVLGTKTISSSGHLPSLNGVLGAIGIDVPDATRVQSYLIVAALVGVAYYLLIWRSSYGFDLRATGSNAEAATANGGNAKRMIITAMLLSGATAGLIGLNNIMGPAARYTDVSVVSGLGFTGIAIALLGRNNPIGIAFAALLWAFMDAVQTPLSSAGLPK
;
A
#
# COMPACT_ATOMS: atom_id res chain seq x y z
N MET A 1 -1.85 19.66 -31.73
CA MET A 1 -2.04 19.40 -30.28
C MET A 1 -3.20 18.45 -30.04
N ILE A 2 -4.41 18.70 -30.54
CA ILE A 2 -5.62 17.87 -30.38
C ILE A 2 -5.37 16.42 -30.82
N ARG A 3 -4.82 16.16 -32.03
CA ARG A 3 -4.54 14.79 -32.53
C ARG A 3 -3.60 13.97 -31.63
N ARG A 4 -2.65 14.61 -30.92
CA ARG A 4 -1.78 13.92 -29.96
C ARG A 4 -2.52 13.57 -28.68
N ILE A 5 -3.45 14.40 -28.24
CA ILE A 5 -4.28 14.15 -27.06
C ILE A 5 -5.30 13.05 -27.36
N THR A 6 -5.95 13.10 -28.54
CA THR A 6 -6.91 12.05 -28.93
C THR A 6 -6.24 10.69 -29.07
N LEU A 7 -5.05 10.60 -29.66
CA LEU A 7 -4.29 9.36 -29.75
C LEU A 7 -3.79 8.87 -28.39
N ALA A 8 -3.42 9.78 -27.48
CA ALA A 8 -3.00 9.42 -26.12
C ALA A 8 -4.17 8.89 -25.27
N LEU A 9 -5.39 9.39 -25.49
CA LEU A 9 -6.60 8.93 -24.80
C LEU A 9 -7.25 7.71 -25.45
N ALA A 10 -7.05 7.51 -26.74
CA ALA A 10 -7.66 6.41 -27.48
C ALA A 10 -7.24 5.03 -26.93
N ALA A 11 -5.97 4.85 -26.59
CA ALA A 11 -5.47 3.58 -26.07
C ALA A 11 -6.07 3.21 -24.69
N PRO A 12 -6.12 4.10 -23.67
CA PRO A 12 -6.80 3.82 -22.42
C PRO A 12 -8.30 3.56 -22.58
N VAL A 13 -8.99 4.37 -23.40
CA VAL A 13 -10.43 4.19 -23.65
C VAL A 13 -10.71 2.85 -24.32
N LEU A 14 -9.93 2.49 -25.34
CA LEU A 14 -10.06 1.19 -26.00
C LEU A 14 -9.77 0.04 -25.03
N ALA A 15 -8.76 0.16 -24.19
CA ALA A 15 -8.44 -0.86 -23.18
C ALA A 15 -9.60 -1.07 -22.20
N ILE A 16 -10.22 0.02 -21.71
CA ILE A 16 -11.41 -0.05 -20.85
C ILE A 16 -12.57 -0.71 -21.58
N ALA A 17 -12.85 -0.29 -22.83
CA ALA A 17 -13.94 -0.86 -23.61
C ALA A 17 -13.75 -2.36 -23.86
N VAL A 18 -12.54 -2.79 -24.19
CA VAL A 18 -12.18 -4.21 -24.36
C VAL A 18 -12.34 -4.97 -23.03
N ALA A 19 -11.86 -4.41 -21.92
CA ALA A 19 -12.02 -5.01 -20.60
C ALA A 19 -13.48 -5.19 -20.21
N MET A 20 -14.32 -4.16 -20.45
CA MET A 20 -15.77 -4.25 -20.20
C MET A 20 -16.44 -5.29 -21.11
N ALA A 21 -16.06 -5.37 -22.39
CA ALA A 21 -16.60 -6.36 -23.32
C ALA A 21 -16.22 -7.79 -22.92
N VAL A 22 -14.97 -8.02 -22.53
CA VAL A 22 -14.50 -9.32 -22.03
C VAL A 22 -15.22 -9.69 -20.72
N SER A 23 -15.37 -8.74 -19.78
CA SER A 23 -16.12 -8.97 -18.54
C SER A 23 -17.58 -9.31 -18.82
N ALA A 24 -18.24 -8.58 -19.75
CA ALA A 24 -19.61 -8.86 -20.13
C ALA A 24 -19.77 -10.26 -20.76
N LEU A 25 -18.82 -10.65 -21.61
CA LEU A 25 -18.79 -12.00 -22.21
C LEU A 25 -18.62 -13.09 -21.12
N MET A 26 -17.70 -12.89 -20.18
CA MET A 26 -17.48 -13.83 -19.08
C MET A 26 -18.73 -13.96 -18.20
N LEU A 27 -19.40 -12.85 -17.86
CA LEU A 27 -20.64 -12.85 -17.10
C LEU A 27 -21.77 -13.60 -17.86
N ALA A 28 -21.91 -13.37 -19.17
CA ALA A 28 -22.87 -14.08 -19.99
C ALA A 28 -22.63 -15.60 -20.06
N LEU A 29 -21.38 -16.06 -19.93
CA LEU A 29 -21.03 -17.49 -19.88
C LEU A 29 -21.28 -18.13 -18.49
N THR A 30 -21.52 -17.34 -17.46
CA THR A 30 -21.72 -17.78 -16.07
C THR A 30 -23.15 -17.54 -15.58
N ASP A 31 -24.12 -17.35 -16.48
CA ASP A 31 -25.56 -17.10 -16.19
C ASP A 31 -25.81 -15.81 -15.38
N TYR A 32 -24.84 -14.90 -15.29
CA TYR A 32 -25.03 -13.61 -14.66
C TYR A 32 -25.32 -12.51 -15.68
N SER A 33 -26.23 -11.61 -15.32
CA SER A 33 -26.57 -10.45 -16.14
C SER A 33 -25.46 -9.40 -16.09
N ALA A 34 -24.75 -9.22 -17.19
CA ALA A 34 -23.75 -8.15 -17.31
C ALA A 34 -24.37 -6.75 -17.05
N ARG A 35 -25.64 -6.57 -17.47
CA ARG A 35 -26.36 -5.32 -17.23
C ARG A 35 -26.53 -5.03 -15.75
N ASP A 36 -26.91 -6.03 -14.95
CA ASP A 36 -27.15 -5.84 -13.52
C ASP A 36 -25.83 -5.60 -12.78
N VAL A 37 -24.78 -6.31 -13.14
CA VAL A 37 -23.42 -6.08 -12.58
C VAL A 37 -22.95 -4.66 -12.86
N PHE A 38 -22.99 -4.20 -14.11
CA PHE A 38 -22.60 -2.83 -14.45
C PHE A 38 -23.53 -1.78 -13.84
N HIS A 39 -24.83 -2.05 -13.75
CA HIS A 39 -25.77 -1.17 -13.07
C HIS A 39 -25.35 -0.96 -11.60
N VAL A 40 -25.11 -2.03 -10.85
CA VAL A 40 -24.64 -1.94 -9.44
C VAL A 40 -23.32 -1.21 -9.33
N ILE A 41 -22.36 -1.48 -10.24
CA ILE A 41 -21.06 -0.78 -10.23
C ILE A 41 -21.23 0.73 -10.39
N PHE A 42 -22.08 1.18 -11.31
CA PHE A 42 -22.23 2.61 -11.62
C PHE A 42 -23.27 3.32 -10.76
N THR A 43 -24.24 2.64 -10.14
CA THR A 43 -25.20 3.24 -9.21
C THR A 43 -24.73 3.15 -7.77
N ASP A 44 -24.53 1.93 -7.25
CA ASP A 44 -24.18 1.70 -5.85
C ASP A 44 -22.70 1.95 -5.59
N GLY A 45 -21.85 1.66 -6.58
CA GLY A 45 -20.43 1.97 -6.55
C GLY A 45 -20.11 3.46 -6.45
N LEU A 46 -20.94 4.32 -7.01
CA LEU A 46 -20.75 5.78 -6.98
C LEU A 46 -21.51 6.48 -5.84
N THR A 47 -22.14 5.74 -4.93
CA THR A 47 -22.73 6.34 -3.73
C THR A 47 -21.67 7.04 -2.88
N ARG A 48 -22.07 8.10 -2.15
CA ARG A 48 -21.14 8.84 -1.26
C ARG A 48 -20.44 7.91 -0.27
N THR A 49 -21.15 6.94 0.30
CA THR A 49 -20.60 5.96 1.23
C THR A 49 -19.51 5.10 0.58
N ASN A 50 -19.77 4.61 -0.63
CA ASN A 50 -18.80 3.78 -1.34
C ASN A 50 -17.59 4.58 -1.86
N LEU A 51 -17.80 5.84 -2.24
CA LEU A 51 -16.71 6.75 -2.60
C LEU A 51 -15.79 7.05 -1.41
N VAL A 52 -16.33 7.25 -0.20
CA VAL A 52 -15.53 7.39 1.03
C VAL A 52 -14.74 6.11 1.30
N THR A 53 -15.36 4.93 1.14
CA THR A 53 -14.68 3.63 1.27
C THR A 53 -13.56 3.50 0.25
N THR A 54 -13.81 3.87 -1.01
CA THR A 54 -12.81 3.87 -2.09
C THR A 54 -11.60 4.73 -1.74
N VAL A 55 -11.84 5.96 -1.31
CA VAL A 55 -10.75 6.88 -0.94
C VAL A 55 -9.93 6.35 0.24
N ASN A 56 -10.59 5.82 1.27
CA ASN A 56 -9.89 5.21 2.42
C ASN A 56 -9.05 3.99 2.01
N ARG A 57 -9.58 3.12 1.14
CA ARG A 57 -8.86 1.95 0.62
C ARG A 57 -7.73 2.33 -0.33
N ALA A 58 -7.84 3.47 -1.02
CA ALA A 58 -6.78 3.94 -1.92
C ALA A 58 -5.48 4.28 -1.20
N ALA A 59 -5.51 4.71 0.06
CA ALA A 59 -4.31 5.09 0.80
C ALA A 59 -3.29 3.94 0.96
N PRO A 60 -3.64 2.76 1.49
CA PRO A 60 -2.70 1.63 1.57
C PRO A 60 -2.26 1.12 0.18
N TYR A 61 -3.15 1.11 -0.82
CA TYR A 61 -2.80 0.78 -2.20
C TYR A 61 -1.78 1.75 -2.79
N TYR A 62 -1.97 3.04 -2.54
CA TYR A 62 -1.05 4.08 -2.98
C TYR A 62 0.33 3.93 -2.36
N ILE A 63 0.40 3.76 -1.04
CA ILE A 63 1.67 3.58 -0.31
C ILE A 63 2.38 2.32 -0.81
N SER A 64 1.65 1.23 -1.06
CA SER A 64 2.21 0.01 -1.64
C SER A 64 2.78 0.25 -3.03
N GLY A 65 2.06 0.94 -3.91
CA GLY A 65 2.55 1.32 -5.23
C GLY A 65 3.82 2.18 -5.16
N VAL A 66 3.88 3.14 -4.23
CA VAL A 66 5.08 3.97 -4.01
C VAL A 66 6.25 3.14 -3.48
N ALA A 67 6.02 2.24 -2.53
CA ALA A 67 7.06 1.35 -1.99
C ALA A 67 7.74 0.54 -3.10
N VAL A 68 6.95 -0.07 -3.98
CA VAL A 68 7.44 -0.82 -5.14
C VAL A 68 8.13 0.11 -6.15
N ALA A 69 7.56 1.28 -6.43
CA ALA A 69 8.09 2.24 -7.40
C ALA A 69 9.48 2.76 -7.02
N ILE A 70 9.80 2.89 -5.72
CA ILE A 70 11.16 3.23 -5.25
C ILE A 70 12.18 2.21 -5.78
N GLY A 71 11.89 0.92 -5.62
CA GLY A 71 12.73 -0.15 -6.18
C GLY A 71 12.85 -0.08 -7.70
N PHE A 72 11.73 0.08 -8.40
CA PHE A 72 11.70 0.14 -9.86
C PHE A 72 12.49 1.31 -10.44
N LYS A 73 12.61 2.43 -9.74
CA LYS A 73 13.47 3.56 -10.16
C LYS A 73 14.95 3.22 -10.17
N MET A 74 15.35 2.20 -9.44
CA MET A 74 16.70 1.64 -9.45
C MET A 74 16.80 0.33 -10.28
N ASN A 75 15.75 -0.02 -11.03
CA ASN A 75 15.65 -1.31 -11.72
C ASN A 75 15.78 -2.53 -10.79
N LEU A 76 15.32 -2.37 -9.54
CA LEU A 76 15.22 -3.43 -8.53
C LEU A 76 13.76 -3.82 -8.30
N PHE A 77 13.52 -5.11 -8.16
CA PHE A 77 12.19 -5.66 -7.93
C PHE A 77 12.05 -6.08 -6.45
N ASN A 78 11.54 -5.17 -5.61
CA ASN A 78 11.19 -5.53 -4.24
C ASN A 78 9.81 -6.22 -4.20
N ILE A 79 9.78 -7.54 -4.42
CA ILE A 79 8.55 -8.33 -4.29
C ILE A 79 8.27 -8.65 -2.82
N GLY A 80 9.21 -8.36 -1.92
CA GLY A 80 9.12 -8.58 -0.47
C GLY A 80 8.20 -7.64 0.28
N VAL A 81 7.59 -6.67 -0.39
CA VAL A 81 6.68 -5.69 0.22
C VAL A 81 5.59 -6.36 1.06
N GLU A 82 5.06 -7.52 0.61
CA GLU A 82 4.03 -8.28 1.33
C GLU A 82 4.49 -8.70 2.75
N GLY A 83 5.67 -9.31 2.87
CA GLY A 83 6.22 -9.71 4.17
C GLY A 83 6.66 -8.51 5.02
N GLN A 84 7.20 -7.46 4.37
CA GLN A 84 7.67 -6.26 5.02
C GLN A 84 6.54 -5.55 5.77
N TYR A 85 5.40 -5.30 5.12
CA TYR A 85 4.31 -4.59 5.78
C TYR A 85 3.56 -5.44 6.81
N LYS A 86 3.47 -6.75 6.63
CA LYS A 86 2.84 -7.63 7.61
C LYS A 86 3.62 -7.69 8.92
N LEU A 87 4.95 -7.85 8.84
CA LEU A 87 5.80 -7.76 10.02
C LEU A 87 5.78 -6.36 10.63
N ALA A 88 5.85 -5.32 9.81
CA ALA A 88 5.81 -3.95 10.28
C ALA A 88 4.48 -3.62 11.01
N ALA A 89 3.35 -4.10 10.49
CA ALA A 89 2.06 -3.95 11.14
C ALA A 89 2.00 -4.67 12.49
N LEU A 90 2.53 -5.90 12.57
CA LEU A 90 2.59 -6.66 13.81
C LEU A 90 3.43 -5.94 14.89
N PHE A 91 4.67 -5.60 14.55
CA PHE A 91 5.56 -4.96 15.52
C PHE A 91 5.17 -3.51 15.81
N GLY A 92 4.62 -2.78 14.83
CA GLY A 92 4.04 -1.46 15.03
C GLY A 92 2.87 -1.47 15.99
N ALA A 93 1.93 -2.42 15.82
CA ALA A 93 0.81 -2.60 16.75
C ALA A 93 1.27 -3.00 18.14
N ALA A 94 2.23 -3.92 18.23
CA ALA A 94 2.76 -4.36 19.52
C ALA A 94 3.47 -3.22 20.26
N ALA A 95 4.27 -2.41 19.58
CA ALA A 95 4.94 -1.24 20.15
C ALA A 95 3.94 -0.17 20.59
N ALA A 96 2.92 0.11 19.76
CA ALA A 96 1.86 1.04 20.11
C ALA A 96 1.05 0.56 21.34
N ALA A 97 0.74 -0.72 21.41
CA ALA A 97 0.00 -1.28 22.55
C ALA A 97 0.81 -1.38 23.85
N ALA A 98 2.13 -1.24 23.78
CA ALA A 98 3.03 -1.34 24.93
C ALA A 98 3.25 -0.01 25.67
N VAL A 99 2.81 1.11 25.10
CA VAL A 99 3.07 2.46 25.62
C VAL A 99 1.80 3.31 25.71
N GLU A 100 1.81 4.26 26.64
CA GLU A 100 0.80 5.32 26.72
C GLU A 100 1.51 6.66 26.59
N LEU A 101 1.39 7.27 25.42
CA LEU A 101 2.03 8.54 25.07
C LEU A 101 0.97 9.57 24.63
N PRO A 102 1.26 10.86 24.67
CA PRO A 102 0.44 11.87 23.98
C PRO A 102 0.29 11.53 22.49
N ALA A 103 -0.92 11.74 21.94
CA ALA A 103 -1.29 11.26 20.61
C ALA A 103 -0.26 11.53 19.50
N PRO A 104 0.35 12.72 19.35
CA PRO A 104 1.34 12.94 18.30
C PRO A 104 2.58 12.05 18.42
N LEU A 105 3.07 11.85 19.66
CA LEU A 105 4.25 11.02 19.93
C LEU A 105 3.92 9.53 19.77
N HIS A 106 2.71 9.11 20.15
CA HIS A 106 2.25 7.73 20.02
C HIS A 106 2.15 7.33 18.54
N ILE A 107 1.53 8.19 17.73
CA ILE A 107 1.42 8.00 16.28
C ILE A 107 2.80 7.97 15.62
N LEU A 108 3.67 8.92 15.97
CA LEU A 108 5.04 8.98 15.44
C LEU A 108 5.84 7.73 15.79
N LEU A 109 5.78 7.27 17.05
CA LEU A 109 6.46 6.04 17.47
C LEU A 109 6.00 4.84 16.64
N THR A 110 4.68 4.69 16.46
CA THR A 110 4.12 3.58 15.68
C THR A 110 4.62 3.60 14.24
N PHE A 111 4.65 4.78 13.60
CA PHE A 111 5.18 4.94 12.25
C PHE A 111 6.66 4.62 12.18
N LEU A 112 7.47 5.13 13.11
CA LEU A 112 8.91 4.88 13.13
C LEU A 112 9.23 3.39 13.31
N VAL A 113 8.56 2.72 14.24
CA VAL A 113 8.74 1.27 14.45
C VAL A 113 8.37 0.50 13.19
N ALA A 114 7.24 0.78 12.59
CA ALA A 114 6.81 0.11 11.38
C ALA A 114 7.76 0.34 10.19
N MET A 115 8.23 1.58 10.00
CA MET A 115 9.23 1.91 8.97
C MET A 115 10.54 1.19 9.22
N LEU A 116 11.02 1.13 10.45
CA LEU A 116 12.27 0.45 10.82
C LEU A 116 12.17 -1.05 10.61
N VAL A 117 11.07 -1.68 11.01
CA VAL A 117 10.85 -3.12 10.78
C VAL A 117 10.78 -3.44 9.30
N GLY A 118 10.02 -2.67 8.52
CA GLY A 118 9.94 -2.85 7.07
C GLY A 118 11.29 -2.67 6.39
N ALA A 119 12.07 -1.64 6.77
CA ALA A 119 13.42 -1.40 6.26
C ALA A 119 14.38 -2.54 6.65
N ALA A 120 14.37 -2.96 7.92
CA ALA A 120 15.22 -4.04 8.42
C ALA A 120 14.95 -5.34 7.64
N TRP A 121 13.69 -5.68 7.40
CA TRP A 121 13.36 -6.87 6.62
C TRP A 121 13.78 -6.76 5.16
N ALA A 122 13.60 -5.59 4.53
CA ALA A 122 14.05 -5.29 3.18
C ALA A 122 15.57 -5.21 3.03
N SER A 123 16.30 -4.97 4.12
CA SER A 123 17.76 -4.95 4.09
C SER A 123 18.36 -6.29 3.72
N ILE A 124 17.71 -7.40 4.08
CA ILE A 124 18.21 -8.76 3.83
C ILE A 124 18.40 -9.00 2.31
N PRO A 125 17.38 -8.89 1.46
CA PRO A 125 17.56 -9.06 0.02
C PRO A 125 18.43 -7.97 -0.59
N GLY A 126 18.42 -6.74 -0.04
CA GLY A 126 19.28 -5.64 -0.47
C GLY A 126 20.77 -5.95 -0.26
N LEU A 127 21.14 -6.45 0.91
CA LEU A 127 22.52 -6.85 1.24
C LEU A 127 22.96 -8.07 0.42
N LEU A 128 22.09 -9.08 0.27
CA LEU A 128 22.37 -10.26 -0.57
C LEU A 128 22.64 -9.86 -2.02
N LYS A 129 21.84 -8.94 -2.58
CA LYS A 129 22.05 -8.41 -3.93
C LYS A 129 23.35 -7.63 -4.03
N ALA A 130 23.61 -6.70 -3.11
CA ALA A 130 24.75 -5.78 -3.18
C ALA A 130 26.11 -6.48 -2.98
N TYR A 131 26.18 -7.48 -2.10
CA TYR A 131 27.45 -8.11 -1.72
C TYR A 131 27.66 -9.50 -2.32
N ARG A 132 26.58 -10.22 -2.63
CA ARG A 132 26.65 -11.60 -3.14
C ARG A 132 26.10 -11.78 -4.54
N GLY A 133 25.51 -10.73 -5.14
CA GLY A 133 24.89 -10.80 -6.46
C GLY A 133 23.61 -11.66 -6.54
N VAL A 134 23.06 -12.09 -5.38
CA VAL A 134 21.85 -12.90 -5.33
C VAL A 134 20.67 -12.09 -5.90
N SER A 135 19.79 -12.76 -6.65
CA SER A 135 18.57 -12.10 -7.16
C SER A 135 17.69 -11.61 -6.03
N GLU A 136 17.41 -10.28 -6.01
CA GLU A 136 16.52 -9.65 -5.06
C GLU A 136 15.07 -10.14 -5.22
N VAL A 137 14.70 -10.54 -6.41
CA VAL A 137 13.38 -11.13 -6.72
C VAL A 137 13.20 -12.43 -5.95
N ILE A 138 14.14 -13.37 -6.11
CA ILE A 138 14.06 -14.68 -5.48
C ILE A 138 14.14 -14.55 -3.96
N SER A 139 15.11 -13.80 -3.45
CA SER A 139 15.30 -13.63 -2.00
C SER A 139 14.12 -12.91 -1.36
N SER A 140 13.52 -11.90 -2.00
CA SER A 140 12.38 -11.19 -1.44
C SER A 140 11.09 -12.01 -1.46
N ILE A 141 10.85 -12.84 -2.49
CA ILE A 141 9.72 -13.77 -2.52
C ILE A 141 9.84 -14.81 -1.39
N MET A 142 11.03 -15.40 -1.21
CA MET A 142 11.25 -16.37 -0.13
C MET A 142 11.04 -15.74 1.25
N LEU A 143 11.46 -14.49 1.41
CA LEU A 143 11.28 -13.75 2.65
C LEU A 143 9.81 -13.39 2.95
N ASN A 144 8.92 -13.32 1.95
CA ASN A 144 7.49 -13.18 2.20
C ASN A 144 6.93 -14.37 2.99
N ALA A 145 7.26 -15.60 2.55
CA ALA A 145 6.83 -16.80 3.27
C ALA A 145 7.48 -16.90 4.67
N THR A 146 8.77 -16.56 4.77
CA THR A 146 9.49 -16.52 6.05
C THR A 146 8.88 -15.49 6.99
N ALA A 147 8.47 -14.31 6.48
CA ALA A 147 7.84 -13.26 7.29
C ALA A 147 6.55 -13.73 7.97
N LEU A 148 5.73 -14.53 7.28
CA LEU A 148 4.52 -15.10 7.87
C LEU A 148 4.84 -16.03 9.05
N GLY A 149 5.82 -16.92 8.87
CA GLY A 149 6.25 -17.83 9.95
C GLY A 149 6.85 -17.08 11.14
N VAL A 150 7.74 -16.12 10.87
CA VAL A 150 8.35 -15.26 11.91
C VAL A 150 7.28 -14.44 12.62
N GLY A 151 6.35 -13.83 11.90
CA GLY A 151 5.25 -13.05 12.48
C GLY A 151 4.36 -13.91 13.38
N ALA A 152 3.96 -15.09 12.90
CA ALA A 152 3.15 -16.03 13.69
C ALA A 152 3.88 -16.49 14.97
N PHE A 153 5.17 -16.78 14.89
CA PHE A 153 5.98 -17.16 16.05
C PHE A 153 6.03 -16.05 17.10
N PHE A 154 6.34 -14.82 16.69
CA PHE A 154 6.39 -13.67 17.62
C PHE A 154 5.01 -13.37 18.21
N LEU A 155 3.97 -13.40 17.39
CA LEU A 155 2.60 -13.16 17.86
C LEU A 155 2.19 -14.18 18.91
N GLN A 156 2.38 -15.46 18.65
CA GLN A 156 1.95 -16.52 19.58
C GLN A 156 2.77 -16.56 20.87
N ARG A 157 4.08 -16.30 20.77
CA ARG A 157 5.00 -16.49 21.90
C ARG A 157 5.08 -15.28 22.83
N TRP A 158 5.05 -14.05 22.29
CA TRP A 158 5.36 -12.85 23.08
C TRP A 158 4.38 -11.69 22.92
N LEU A 159 3.69 -11.60 21.80
CA LEU A 159 2.90 -10.40 21.47
C LEU A 159 1.40 -10.62 21.58
N ARG A 160 0.98 -11.85 21.90
CA ARG A 160 -0.43 -12.20 22.02
C ARG A 160 -1.08 -11.48 23.21
N ALA A 161 -2.26 -10.91 22.98
CA ALA A 161 -3.12 -10.44 24.04
C ALA A 161 -3.58 -11.59 24.94
N PRO A 162 -3.79 -11.37 26.25
CA PRO A 162 -4.43 -12.35 27.12
C PRO A 162 -5.78 -12.78 26.57
N ALA A 163 -6.14 -14.06 26.74
CA ALA A 163 -7.42 -14.61 26.28
C ALA A 163 -8.64 -13.90 26.96
N THR A 164 -8.43 -13.29 28.12
CA THR A 164 -9.41 -12.47 28.84
C THR A 164 -9.75 -11.16 28.11
N GLU A 165 -8.84 -10.62 27.29
CA GLU A 165 -9.07 -9.40 26.52
C GLU A 165 -9.72 -9.68 25.15
N SER A 166 -9.40 -10.82 24.54
CA SER A 166 -9.95 -11.17 23.24
C SER A 166 -9.84 -12.67 22.95
N PRO A 167 -10.91 -13.32 22.44
CA PRO A 167 -10.88 -14.68 21.95
C PRO A 167 -10.10 -14.79 20.63
N VAL A 168 -9.96 -13.69 19.86
CA VAL A 168 -9.26 -13.66 18.57
C VAL A 168 -7.77 -13.50 18.80
N LEU A 169 -6.96 -14.32 18.13
CA LEU A 169 -5.50 -14.21 18.15
C LEU A 169 -5.05 -12.86 17.58
N GLY A 170 -4.41 -12.06 18.41
CA GLY A 170 -3.94 -10.73 18.04
C GLY A 170 -3.08 -10.10 19.12
N THR A 171 -2.56 -8.91 18.84
CA THR A 171 -1.85 -8.10 19.85
C THR A 171 -2.84 -7.47 20.84
N LYS A 172 -2.33 -6.93 21.92
CA LYS A 172 -3.12 -6.06 22.79
C LYS A 172 -3.71 -4.89 22.00
N THR A 173 -4.81 -4.34 22.51
CA THR A 173 -5.47 -3.17 21.91
C THR A 173 -4.61 -1.93 22.11
N ILE A 174 -4.48 -1.14 21.07
CA ILE A 174 -3.79 0.15 21.09
C ILE A 174 -4.68 1.16 21.83
N SER A 175 -4.12 1.93 22.74
CA SER A 175 -4.86 2.99 23.45
C SER A 175 -5.36 4.07 22.49
N SER A 176 -6.41 4.81 22.89
CA SER A 176 -7.05 5.83 22.03
C SER A 176 -6.09 6.92 21.54
N SER A 177 -5.02 7.20 22.27
CA SER A 177 -3.97 8.14 21.85
C SER A 177 -3.17 7.67 20.64
N GLY A 178 -3.13 6.34 20.37
CA GLY A 178 -2.49 5.77 19.18
C GLY A 178 -3.43 5.68 17.97
N HIS A 179 -4.69 6.09 18.09
CA HIS A 179 -5.62 6.05 16.97
C HIS A 179 -5.49 7.28 16.08
N LEU A 180 -5.64 7.05 14.78
CA LEU A 180 -5.68 8.13 13.81
C LEU A 180 -7.05 8.83 13.85
N PRO A 181 -7.09 10.17 13.92
CA PRO A 181 -8.33 10.93 13.94
C PRO A 181 -9.08 10.82 12.60
N SER A 182 -10.40 11.04 12.64
CA SER A 182 -11.21 11.20 11.43
C SER A 182 -11.04 12.60 10.85
N LEU A 183 -11.09 12.72 9.52
CA LEU A 183 -11.11 14.01 8.83
C LEU A 183 -12.51 14.62 8.70
N ASN A 184 -13.58 13.93 9.14
CA ASN A 184 -14.96 14.40 8.95
C ASN A 184 -15.18 15.81 9.49
N GLY A 185 -14.63 16.15 10.68
CA GLY A 185 -14.76 17.49 11.25
C GLY A 185 -14.10 18.58 10.38
N VAL A 186 -12.93 18.30 9.82
CA VAL A 186 -12.23 19.24 8.93
C VAL A 186 -12.99 19.40 7.61
N LEU A 187 -13.49 18.30 7.04
CA LEU A 187 -14.26 18.31 5.80
C LEU A 187 -15.59 19.05 5.99
N GLY A 188 -16.28 18.84 7.10
CA GLY A 188 -17.50 19.58 7.45
C GLY A 188 -17.26 21.09 7.58
N ALA A 189 -16.13 21.51 8.15
CA ALA A 189 -15.76 22.92 8.29
C ALA A 189 -15.55 23.63 6.93
N ILE A 190 -15.20 22.91 5.87
CA ILE A 190 -15.04 23.42 4.50
C ILE A 190 -16.26 23.12 3.61
N GLY A 191 -17.38 22.70 4.20
CA GLY A 191 -18.64 22.47 3.49
C GLY A 191 -18.75 21.15 2.73
N ILE A 192 -17.85 20.19 2.97
CA ILE A 192 -17.94 18.83 2.42
C ILE A 192 -18.67 17.94 3.41
N ASP A 193 -19.91 17.61 3.04
CA ASP A 193 -20.76 16.72 3.84
C ASP A 193 -20.35 15.26 3.64
N VAL A 194 -19.94 14.60 4.73
CA VAL A 194 -19.58 13.18 4.77
C VAL A 194 -20.71 12.44 5.48
N PRO A 195 -21.25 11.34 4.91
CA PRO A 195 -22.32 10.58 5.54
C PRO A 195 -21.96 10.15 6.98
N ASP A 196 -22.89 10.30 7.92
CA ASP A 196 -22.66 10.04 9.37
C ASP A 196 -22.16 8.61 9.64
N ALA A 197 -22.58 7.64 8.83
CA ALA A 197 -22.16 6.25 8.94
C ALA A 197 -20.73 5.98 8.45
N THR A 198 -20.05 6.98 7.86
CA THR A 198 -18.72 6.83 7.28
C THR A 198 -17.71 7.77 7.89
N ARG A 199 -16.45 7.36 7.88
CA ARG A 199 -15.33 8.17 8.37
C ARG A 199 -14.25 8.27 7.29
N VAL A 200 -13.88 9.48 6.92
CA VAL A 200 -12.69 9.72 6.11
C VAL A 200 -11.48 9.66 7.03
N GLN A 201 -10.59 8.73 6.76
CA GLN A 201 -9.44 8.47 7.62
C GLN A 201 -8.32 9.48 7.35
N SER A 202 -7.72 10.03 8.41
CA SER A 202 -6.57 10.95 8.25
C SER A 202 -5.32 10.26 7.67
N TYR A 203 -5.35 8.94 7.51
CA TYR A 203 -4.31 8.18 6.83
C TYR A 203 -4.09 8.62 5.37
N LEU A 204 -5.07 9.26 4.75
CA LEU A 204 -4.93 9.92 3.45
C LEU A 204 -3.84 11.02 3.45
N ILE A 205 -3.69 11.74 4.57
CA ILE A 205 -2.62 12.73 4.72
C ILE A 205 -1.26 12.02 4.69
N VAL A 206 -1.15 10.89 5.38
CA VAL A 206 0.09 10.08 5.36
C VAL A 206 0.41 9.62 3.94
N ALA A 207 -0.58 9.11 3.22
CA ALA A 207 -0.41 8.71 1.83
C ALA A 207 0.05 9.88 0.95
N ALA A 208 -0.57 11.05 1.09
CA ALA A 208 -0.17 12.27 0.38
C ALA A 208 1.27 12.69 0.71
N LEU A 209 1.65 12.68 2.00
CA LEU A 209 3.01 12.99 2.43
C LEU A 209 4.04 12.00 1.87
N VAL A 210 3.73 10.70 1.86
CA VAL A 210 4.57 9.67 1.22
C VAL A 210 4.75 9.96 -0.27
N GLY A 211 3.69 10.36 -0.96
CA GLY A 211 3.76 10.73 -2.38
C GLY A 211 4.62 11.96 -2.64
N VAL A 212 4.49 12.99 -1.81
CA VAL A 212 5.33 14.20 -1.88
C VAL A 212 6.78 13.85 -1.59
N ALA A 213 7.05 13.09 -0.52
CA ALA A 213 8.39 12.64 -0.17
C ALA A 213 9.03 11.81 -1.30
N TYR A 214 8.27 10.90 -1.90
CA TYR A 214 8.71 10.14 -3.06
C TYR A 214 9.06 11.04 -4.25
N TYR A 215 8.20 12.03 -4.57
CA TYR A 215 8.48 12.98 -5.64
C TYR A 215 9.76 13.78 -5.37
N LEU A 216 9.90 14.34 -4.19
CA LEU A 216 11.08 15.11 -3.80
C LEU A 216 12.34 14.27 -3.82
N LEU A 217 12.27 13.05 -3.24
CA LEU A 217 13.40 12.13 -3.20
C LEU A 217 13.87 11.73 -4.61
N ILE A 218 12.95 11.32 -5.47
CA ILE A 218 13.33 10.76 -6.79
C ILE A 218 13.67 11.84 -7.82
N TRP A 219 12.95 12.97 -7.86
CA TRP A 219 13.12 13.95 -8.94
C TRP A 219 13.79 15.25 -8.52
N ARG A 220 13.85 15.55 -7.21
CA ARG A 220 14.35 16.81 -6.69
C ARG A 220 15.62 16.71 -5.85
N SER A 221 16.16 15.49 -5.62
CA SER A 221 17.37 15.28 -4.84
C SER A 221 18.52 14.72 -5.68
N SER A 222 19.76 14.99 -5.25
CA SER A 222 20.97 14.36 -5.80
C SER A 222 20.95 12.84 -5.63
N TYR A 223 20.46 12.38 -4.48
CA TYR A 223 20.28 10.95 -4.22
C TYR A 223 19.39 10.27 -5.28
N GLY A 224 18.25 10.90 -5.63
CA GLY A 224 17.35 10.37 -6.64
C GLY A 224 17.97 10.38 -8.05
N PHE A 225 18.86 11.34 -8.35
CA PHE A 225 19.64 11.34 -9.58
C PHE A 225 20.59 10.12 -9.62
N ASP A 226 21.39 9.92 -8.56
CA ASP A 226 22.35 8.81 -8.46
C ASP A 226 21.63 7.46 -8.50
N LEU A 227 20.46 7.35 -7.85
CA LEU A 227 19.63 6.16 -7.85
C LEU A 227 19.17 5.79 -9.27
N ARG A 228 18.64 6.75 -10.02
CA ARG A 228 18.19 6.51 -11.41
C ARG A 228 19.37 6.25 -12.36
N ALA A 229 20.48 6.97 -12.18
CA ALA A 229 21.69 6.76 -12.97
C ALA A 229 22.26 5.36 -12.76
N THR A 230 22.36 4.91 -11.49
CA THR A 230 22.81 3.56 -11.14
C THR A 230 21.83 2.49 -11.68
N GLY A 231 20.53 2.74 -11.62
CA GLY A 231 19.52 1.84 -12.15
C GLY A 231 19.54 1.70 -13.67
N SER A 232 19.99 2.74 -14.38
CA SER A 232 20.15 2.68 -15.85
C SER A 232 21.41 1.92 -16.24
N ASN A 233 22.53 2.20 -15.58
CA ASN A 233 23.82 1.52 -15.81
C ASN A 233 24.72 1.64 -14.59
N ALA A 234 24.81 0.55 -13.82
CA ALA A 234 25.58 0.50 -12.58
C ALA A 234 27.09 0.66 -12.80
N GLU A 235 27.62 0.17 -13.93
CA GLU A 235 29.04 0.27 -14.26
C GLU A 235 29.41 1.70 -14.62
N ALA A 236 28.62 2.35 -15.49
CA ALA A 236 28.84 3.75 -15.84
C ALA A 236 28.69 4.68 -14.63
N ALA A 237 27.72 4.44 -13.75
CA ALA A 237 27.56 5.19 -12.50
C ALA A 237 28.79 5.04 -11.61
N THR A 238 29.32 3.83 -11.49
CA THR A 238 30.53 3.57 -10.68
C THR A 238 31.77 4.23 -11.28
N ALA A 239 31.94 4.21 -12.60
CA ALA A 239 33.02 4.89 -13.30
C ALA A 239 33.02 6.42 -13.06
N ASN A 240 31.83 7.00 -12.82
CA ASN A 240 31.64 8.41 -12.48
C ASN A 240 31.64 8.69 -10.95
N GLY A 241 32.15 7.74 -10.14
CA GLY A 241 32.29 7.92 -8.69
C GLY A 241 31.06 7.52 -7.86
N GLY A 242 30.02 6.99 -8.49
CA GLY A 242 28.84 6.45 -7.81
C GLY A 242 29.13 5.14 -7.06
N ASN A 243 28.38 4.87 -6.01
CA ASN A 243 28.49 3.59 -5.26
C ASN A 243 27.23 2.74 -5.46
N ALA A 244 27.28 1.85 -6.46
CA ALA A 244 26.14 1.01 -6.82
C ALA A 244 25.65 0.14 -5.65
N LYS A 245 26.55 -0.42 -4.82
CA LYS A 245 26.16 -1.23 -3.65
C LYS A 245 25.37 -0.41 -2.63
N ARG A 246 25.82 0.82 -2.35
CA ARG A 246 25.11 1.74 -1.46
C ARG A 246 23.73 2.10 -2.01
N MET A 247 23.62 2.35 -3.32
CA MET A 247 22.33 2.66 -3.95
C MET A 247 21.35 1.49 -3.88
N ILE A 248 21.83 0.25 -4.12
CA ILE A 248 20.99 -0.96 -3.98
C ILE A 248 20.43 -1.08 -2.55
N ILE A 249 21.32 -1.00 -1.55
CA ILE A 249 20.93 -1.17 -0.15
C ILE A 249 19.94 -0.07 0.27
N THR A 250 20.26 1.20 -0.02
CA THR A 250 19.42 2.32 0.40
C THR A 250 18.08 2.35 -0.33
N ALA A 251 18.02 1.95 -1.61
CA ALA A 251 16.76 1.79 -2.35
C ALA A 251 15.87 0.72 -1.70
N MET A 252 16.43 -0.43 -1.34
CA MET A 252 15.69 -1.49 -0.66
C MET A 252 15.23 -1.06 0.74
N LEU A 253 16.09 -0.38 1.52
CA LEU A 253 15.71 0.17 2.82
C LEU A 253 14.56 1.17 2.72
N LEU A 254 14.61 2.11 1.78
CA LEU A 254 13.56 3.11 1.57
C LEU A 254 12.25 2.47 1.09
N SER A 255 12.34 1.50 0.17
CA SER A 255 11.20 0.71 -0.28
C SER A 255 10.56 -0.03 0.89
N GLY A 256 11.36 -0.72 1.71
CA GLY A 256 10.88 -1.43 2.89
C GLY A 256 10.33 -0.52 3.98
N ALA A 257 10.97 0.63 4.25
CA ALA A 257 10.45 1.63 5.17
C ALA A 257 9.06 2.13 4.74
N THR A 258 8.90 2.44 3.44
CA THR A 258 7.62 2.84 2.89
C THR A 258 6.60 1.69 2.96
N ALA A 259 7.02 0.46 2.68
CA ALA A 259 6.18 -0.72 2.82
C ALA A 259 5.68 -0.91 4.26
N GLY A 260 6.50 -0.60 5.26
CA GLY A 260 6.12 -0.67 6.67
C GLY A 260 4.88 0.15 7.03
N LEU A 261 4.61 1.21 6.29
CA LEU A 261 3.43 2.04 6.53
C LEU A 261 2.13 1.40 6.02
N ILE A 262 2.14 0.46 5.07
CA ILE A 262 0.94 -0.04 4.38
C ILE A 262 -0.14 -0.55 5.33
N GLY A 263 0.24 -1.35 6.33
CA GLY A 263 -0.69 -2.01 7.25
C GLY A 263 -1.24 -1.14 8.37
N LEU A 264 -0.70 0.07 8.56
CA LEU A 264 -1.03 0.91 9.72
C LEU A 264 -2.43 1.52 9.67
N ASN A 265 -3.00 1.68 8.47
CA ASN A 265 -4.33 2.24 8.29
C ASN A 265 -5.41 1.52 9.13
N ASN A 266 -5.39 0.21 9.13
CA ASN A 266 -6.38 -0.59 9.86
C ASN A 266 -6.04 -0.72 11.34
N ILE A 267 -4.77 -0.95 11.69
CA ILE A 267 -4.37 -1.18 13.08
C ILE A 267 -4.42 0.08 13.95
N MET A 268 -4.22 1.27 13.38
CA MET A 268 -4.37 2.56 14.06
C MET A 268 -5.75 3.19 13.85
N GLY A 269 -6.65 2.47 13.20
CA GLY A 269 -8.02 2.86 12.89
C GLY A 269 -9.03 1.86 13.49
N PRO A 270 -9.91 1.28 12.63
CA PRO A 270 -11.04 0.47 13.11
C PRO A 270 -10.66 -0.77 13.91
N ALA A 271 -9.54 -1.42 13.59
CA ALA A 271 -9.13 -2.65 14.27
C ALA A 271 -8.50 -2.41 15.63
N ALA A 272 -7.85 -1.26 15.83
CA ALA A 272 -7.14 -0.86 17.05
C ALA A 272 -6.14 -1.90 17.59
N ARG A 273 -5.74 -2.88 16.77
CA ARG A 273 -4.78 -3.96 17.09
C ARG A 273 -4.41 -4.74 15.82
N TYR A 274 -3.35 -5.50 15.89
CA TYR A 274 -3.01 -6.48 14.86
C TYR A 274 -3.79 -7.78 15.09
N THR A 275 -4.42 -8.28 14.03
CA THR A 275 -4.92 -9.65 13.88
C THR A 275 -4.65 -10.09 12.43
N ASP A 276 -4.66 -11.39 12.13
CA ASP A 276 -4.48 -11.86 10.77
C ASP A 276 -5.55 -11.32 9.79
N VAL A 277 -6.73 -10.99 10.31
CA VAL A 277 -7.84 -10.43 9.52
C VAL A 277 -7.72 -8.90 9.37
N SER A 278 -7.08 -8.21 10.34
CA SER A 278 -6.96 -6.75 10.31
C SER A 278 -5.97 -6.24 9.26
N VAL A 279 -5.09 -7.10 8.76
CA VAL A 279 -4.10 -6.75 7.74
C VAL A 279 -4.45 -7.46 6.45
N VAL A 280 -4.98 -6.68 5.50
CA VAL A 280 -5.39 -7.19 4.18
C VAL A 280 -4.20 -7.86 3.49
N SER A 281 -4.38 -9.08 3.01
CA SER A 281 -3.34 -9.81 2.27
C SER A 281 -3.32 -9.40 0.79
N GLY A 282 -2.13 -9.47 0.17
CA GLY A 282 -1.97 -9.21 -1.26
C GLY A 282 -1.67 -7.75 -1.63
N LEU A 283 -1.68 -6.82 -0.66
CA LEU A 283 -1.40 -5.41 -0.93
C LEU A 283 -0.01 -5.19 -1.53
N GLY A 284 0.98 -6.00 -1.14
CA GLY A 284 2.34 -5.94 -1.68
C GLY A 284 2.40 -6.31 -3.16
N PHE A 285 1.69 -7.37 -3.55
CA PHE A 285 1.61 -7.78 -4.96
C PHE A 285 0.78 -6.82 -5.81
N THR A 286 -0.34 -6.37 -5.28
CA THR A 286 -1.19 -5.35 -5.93
C THR A 286 -0.42 -4.05 -6.14
N GLY A 287 0.47 -3.68 -5.22
CA GLY A 287 1.35 -2.52 -5.34
C GLY A 287 2.25 -2.58 -6.59
N ILE A 288 2.67 -3.77 -7.03
CA ILE A 288 3.43 -3.95 -8.28
C ILE A 288 2.58 -3.52 -9.48
N ALA A 289 1.34 -4.02 -9.56
CA ALA A 289 0.43 -3.66 -10.63
C ALA A 289 0.10 -2.17 -10.65
N ILE A 290 -0.14 -1.58 -9.47
CA ILE A 290 -0.43 -0.16 -9.28
C ILE A 290 0.78 0.70 -9.68
N ALA A 291 2.00 0.33 -9.29
CA ALA A 291 3.23 1.04 -9.65
C ALA A 291 3.45 1.04 -11.18
N LEU A 292 3.27 -0.12 -11.82
CA LEU A 292 3.41 -0.26 -13.27
C LEU A 292 2.32 0.50 -14.02
N LEU A 293 1.06 0.37 -13.62
CA LEU A 293 -0.07 1.10 -14.21
C LEU A 293 0.14 2.62 -14.07
N GLY A 294 0.62 3.07 -12.92
CA GLY A 294 0.99 4.46 -12.64
C GLY A 294 2.31 4.90 -13.28
N ARG A 295 3.02 4.01 -14.02
CA ARG A 295 4.32 4.27 -14.67
C ARG A 295 5.38 4.77 -13.70
N ASN A 296 5.32 4.31 -12.47
CA ASN A 296 6.19 4.74 -11.37
C ASN A 296 6.21 6.27 -11.15
N ASN A 297 5.12 6.95 -11.49
CA ASN A 297 4.93 8.38 -11.25
C ASN A 297 3.95 8.57 -10.08
N PRO A 298 4.21 9.45 -9.10
CA PRO A 298 3.35 9.57 -7.92
C PRO A 298 1.90 9.89 -8.24
N ILE A 299 1.64 10.74 -9.23
CA ILE A 299 0.27 11.08 -9.66
C ILE A 299 -0.37 9.88 -10.38
N GLY A 300 0.37 9.21 -11.27
CA GLY A 300 -0.11 8.00 -11.95
C GLY A 300 -0.44 6.88 -10.98
N ILE A 301 0.41 6.66 -9.96
CA ILE A 301 0.18 5.70 -8.88
C ILE A 301 -1.10 6.05 -8.10
N ALA A 302 -1.39 7.35 -7.86
CA ALA A 302 -2.60 7.78 -7.17
C ALA A 302 -3.87 7.41 -7.96
N PHE A 303 -3.88 7.67 -9.26
CA PHE A 303 -5.00 7.26 -10.12
C PHE A 303 -5.16 5.73 -10.20
N ALA A 304 -4.05 5.00 -10.32
CA ALA A 304 -4.07 3.54 -10.33
C ALA A 304 -4.57 2.96 -9.00
N ALA A 305 -4.16 3.55 -7.88
CA ALA A 305 -4.61 3.15 -6.55
C ALA A 305 -6.10 3.44 -6.33
N LEU A 306 -6.60 4.60 -6.80
CA LEU A 306 -8.03 4.93 -6.75
C LEU A 306 -8.86 3.97 -7.60
N LEU A 307 -8.41 3.66 -8.81
CA LEU A 307 -9.09 2.69 -9.67
C LEU A 307 -9.16 1.31 -9.00
N TRP A 308 -8.04 0.84 -8.46
CA TRP A 308 -8.00 -0.46 -7.78
C TRP A 308 -8.88 -0.48 -6.53
N ALA A 309 -8.79 0.58 -5.72
CA ALA A 309 -9.62 0.74 -4.52
C ALA A 309 -11.11 0.81 -4.84
N PHE A 310 -11.49 1.44 -5.96
CA PHE A 310 -12.88 1.45 -6.44
C PHE A 310 -13.36 0.04 -6.78
N MET A 311 -12.57 -0.71 -7.56
CA MET A 311 -12.90 -2.10 -7.90
C MET A 311 -13.00 -2.99 -6.67
N ASP A 312 -12.15 -2.77 -5.66
CA ASP A 312 -12.21 -3.48 -4.39
C ASP A 312 -13.44 -3.05 -3.55
N ALA A 313 -13.81 -1.77 -3.54
CA ALA A 313 -14.94 -1.25 -2.78
C ALA A 313 -16.29 -1.73 -3.33
N VAL A 314 -16.44 -1.84 -4.65
CA VAL A 314 -17.70 -2.28 -5.27
C VAL A 314 -17.99 -3.77 -5.07
N GLN A 315 -17.05 -4.57 -4.59
CA GLN A 315 -17.30 -5.97 -4.24
C GLN A 315 -18.37 -6.12 -3.16
N THR A 316 -18.49 -5.16 -2.23
CA THR A 316 -19.51 -5.19 -1.18
C THR A 316 -20.91 -5.00 -1.73
N PRO A 317 -21.24 -3.94 -2.52
CA PRO A 317 -22.54 -3.82 -3.18
C PRO A 317 -22.87 -5.02 -4.09
N LEU A 318 -21.91 -5.51 -4.88
CA LEU A 318 -22.12 -6.68 -5.73
C LEU A 318 -22.53 -7.91 -4.92
N SER A 319 -21.83 -8.19 -3.82
CA SER A 319 -22.17 -9.32 -2.93
C SER A 319 -23.56 -9.16 -2.30
N SER A 320 -23.93 -7.95 -1.87
CA SER A 320 -25.27 -7.71 -1.28
C SER A 320 -26.40 -7.84 -2.31
N ALA A 321 -26.11 -7.61 -3.60
CA ALA A 321 -27.02 -7.86 -4.71
C ALA A 321 -27.02 -9.33 -5.18
N GLY A 322 -26.26 -10.24 -4.54
CA GLY A 322 -26.13 -11.63 -4.97
C GLY A 322 -25.38 -11.84 -6.28
N LEU A 323 -24.60 -10.83 -6.70
CA LEU A 323 -23.82 -10.84 -7.94
C LEU A 323 -22.37 -11.29 -7.69
N PRO A 324 -21.64 -11.78 -8.71
CA PRO A 324 -20.25 -12.19 -8.58
C PRO A 324 -19.34 -11.01 -8.26
N LYS A 325 -18.26 -11.30 -7.53
CA LYS A 325 -17.25 -10.31 -7.11
C LYS A 325 -16.16 -10.12 -8.15
#